data_6ff15160ad983cf097ebdf098094c579
#
_entry.id   6ff15160ad983cf097ebdf098094c579
#
_cell.length_a   1.000
_cell.length_b   1.000
_cell.length_c   1.000
_cell.angle_alpha   90.00
_cell.angle_beta   90.00
_cell.angle_gamma   90.00
#
_symmetry.space_group_name_H-M   'P 1'
#
loop_
_entity.id
_entity.type
_entity.pdbx_description
1 polymer ?
#
loop_
_entity_poly.entity_id
_entity_poly.type
_entity_poly.pdbx_seq_one_letter_code
_entity_poly.pdbx_strand_id
1 'polypeptide(L)'
;MPIHLYWGDDEAARSRAADGLVGQLVDPAWASINLSRLDGNDTSQALQALEEARTPPFGAGARLVLLQRSPFCSPGPAELAERLETSLTLIPETCHLVLVSPGKPDARLRSTKALRKVAEEKSFLLPAIWDGEGQVDLVQRTAAELGLRLEPAAAEALAEAIGSDSARLASELEKLALHATASESGPPAPITAAAVEALVGGRSTSALAVGDALLAGQGAEAIARADALLAANEPALRIVAALTSQIRGWLWVSLLEQQGEQDTAVVAKAAGIANPKRIYVMRKQLRGRRPGHLLTLLTQVLEVEAALKRGAEPGEAFRDGFLVPGTAA
;
A
#
# COMPACT_ATOMS: atom_id res chain seq x y z
N MET A 1 21.45 -12.89 14.39
CA MET A 1 21.25 -14.25 13.82
C MET A 1 21.50 -14.19 12.33
N PRO A 2 22.18 -15.17 11.73
CA PRO A 2 22.56 -15.11 10.31
C PRO A 2 21.45 -15.50 9.32
N ILE A 3 20.25 -15.88 9.80
CA ILE A 3 19.15 -16.32 8.97
C ILE A 3 17.95 -15.42 9.20
N HIS A 4 17.38 -14.92 8.11
CA HIS A 4 16.24 -14.00 8.13
C HIS A 4 15.11 -14.58 7.26
N LEU A 5 13.89 -14.60 7.80
CA LEU A 5 12.68 -15.03 7.10
C LEU A 5 11.73 -13.85 6.99
N TYR A 6 11.61 -13.28 5.78
CA TYR A 6 10.72 -12.16 5.47
C TYR A 6 9.53 -12.66 4.67
N TRP A 7 8.32 -12.38 5.13
CA TRP A 7 7.11 -12.86 4.47
C TRP A 7 5.97 -11.83 4.56
N GLY A 8 5.01 -11.95 3.67
CA GLY A 8 3.83 -11.09 3.63
C GLY A 8 3.51 -10.63 2.22
N ASP A 9 2.49 -9.83 2.09
CA ASP A 9 1.97 -9.28 0.83
C ASP A 9 2.52 -7.89 0.50
N ASP A 10 3.17 -7.21 1.46
CA ASP A 10 3.88 -5.95 1.22
C ASP A 10 5.26 -6.20 0.57
N GLU A 11 5.26 -6.32 -0.76
CA GLU A 11 6.49 -6.56 -1.52
C GLU A 11 7.49 -5.40 -1.40
N ALA A 12 7.00 -4.17 -1.41
CA ALA A 12 7.86 -2.99 -1.33
C ALA A 12 8.58 -2.90 0.03
N ALA A 13 7.87 -3.11 1.13
CA ALA A 13 8.49 -3.13 2.47
C ALA A 13 9.45 -4.31 2.64
N ARG A 14 9.12 -5.50 2.12
CA ARG A 14 10.04 -6.65 2.12
C ARG A 14 11.33 -6.35 1.37
N SER A 15 11.22 -5.73 0.18
CA SER A 15 12.38 -5.34 -0.62
C SER A 15 13.24 -4.31 0.10
N ARG A 16 12.63 -3.24 0.62
CA ARG A 16 13.36 -2.22 1.41
C ARG A 16 14.10 -2.82 2.61
N ALA A 17 13.44 -3.71 3.35
CA ALA A 17 14.05 -4.36 4.49
C ALA A 17 15.24 -5.24 4.09
N ALA A 18 15.14 -5.97 2.98
CA ALA A 18 16.22 -6.78 2.44
C ALA A 18 17.40 -5.90 1.95
N ASP A 19 17.11 -4.82 1.23
CA ASP A 19 18.11 -3.87 0.76
C ASP A 19 18.78 -3.13 1.93
N GLY A 20 18.03 -2.82 2.99
CA GLY A 20 18.57 -2.28 4.23
C GLY A 20 19.61 -3.21 4.88
N LEU A 21 19.36 -4.53 4.92
CA LEU A 21 20.33 -5.51 5.39
C LEU A 21 21.57 -5.56 4.49
N VAL A 22 21.39 -5.49 3.17
CA VAL A 22 22.53 -5.42 2.24
C VAL A 22 23.41 -4.23 2.56
N GLY A 23 22.83 -3.04 2.72
CA GLY A 23 23.58 -1.82 3.04
C GLY A 23 24.29 -1.84 4.39
N GLN A 24 23.76 -2.60 5.37
CA GLN A 24 24.35 -2.72 6.71
C GLN A 24 25.46 -3.76 6.80
N LEU A 25 25.38 -4.85 6.06
CA LEU A 25 26.20 -6.05 6.27
C LEU A 25 27.25 -6.25 5.17
N VAL A 26 26.96 -5.86 3.94
CA VAL A 26 27.85 -6.09 2.80
C VAL A 26 28.72 -4.87 2.56
N ASP A 27 30.04 -5.09 2.56
CA ASP A 27 30.99 -4.05 2.18
C ASP A 27 30.81 -3.73 0.66
N PRO A 28 30.55 -2.47 0.27
CA PRO A 28 30.38 -2.09 -1.13
C PRO A 28 31.54 -2.47 -2.05
N ALA A 29 32.77 -2.46 -1.55
CA ALA A 29 33.95 -2.85 -2.33
C ALA A 29 33.96 -4.33 -2.70
N TRP A 30 33.27 -5.18 -1.94
CA TRP A 30 33.20 -6.62 -2.10
C TRP A 30 31.81 -7.12 -2.50
N ALA A 31 30.86 -6.21 -2.75
CA ALA A 31 29.46 -6.57 -3.04
C ALA A 31 29.32 -7.49 -4.26
N SER A 32 30.15 -7.35 -5.29
CA SER A 32 30.11 -8.22 -6.47
C SER A 32 30.43 -9.69 -6.18
N ILE A 33 31.08 -9.98 -5.04
CA ILE A 33 31.47 -11.35 -4.65
C ILE A 33 30.63 -11.84 -3.46
N ASN A 34 30.31 -10.93 -2.53
CA ASN A 34 29.66 -11.28 -1.27
C ASN A 34 28.13 -11.12 -1.27
N LEU A 35 27.54 -10.55 -2.31
CA LEU A 35 26.10 -10.43 -2.46
C LEU A 35 25.59 -11.32 -3.59
N SER A 36 24.73 -12.27 -3.26
CA SER A 36 24.01 -13.10 -4.25
C SER A 36 22.52 -12.83 -4.17
N ARG A 37 21.89 -12.62 -5.34
CA ARG A 37 20.43 -12.47 -5.49
C ARG A 37 19.93 -13.60 -6.36
N LEU A 38 19.12 -14.49 -5.80
CA LEU A 38 18.64 -15.73 -6.42
C LEU A 38 17.11 -15.81 -6.39
N ASP A 39 16.54 -16.55 -7.33
CA ASP A 39 15.10 -16.74 -7.48
C ASP A 39 14.68 -18.16 -7.07
N GLY A 40 13.92 -18.29 -6.00
CA GLY A 40 13.43 -19.57 -5.50
C GLY A 40 12.33 -20.24 -6.33
N ASN A 41 11.82 -19.58 -7.39
CA ASN A 41 10.99 -20.28 -8.39
C ASN A 41 11.81 -21.32 -9.17
N ASP A 42 13.11 -21.13 -9.26
CA ASP A 42 14.04 -22.11 -9.79
C ASP A 42 14.64 -22.92 -8.64
N THR A 43 14.31 -24.22 -8.61
CA THR A 43 14.79 -25.15 -7.59
C THR A 43 16.32 -25.22 -7.54
N SER A 44 17.00 -25.09 -8.67
CA SER A 44 18.46 -25.10 -8.74
C SER A 44 19.04 -23.87 -8.01
N GLN A 45 18.46 -22.70 -8.21
CA GLN A 45 18.86 -21.47 -7.52
C GLN A 45 18.53 -21.53 -6.01
N ALA A 46 17.40 -22.15 -5.62
CA ALA A 46 17.10 -22.36 -4.22
C ALA A 46 18.14 -23.23 -3.52
N LEU A 47 18.64 -24.30 -4.16
CA LEU A 47 19.72 -25.13 -3.65
C LEU A 47 21.04 -24.37 -3.66
N GLN A 48 21.34 -23.64 -4.72
CA GLN A 48 22.53 -22.78 -4.82
C GLN A 48 22.57 -21.77 -3.67
N ALA A 49 21.44 -21.16 -3.30
CA ALA A 49 21.37 -20.24 -2.18
C ALA A 49 21.86 -20.86 -0.85
N LEU A 50 21.52 -22.14 -0.61
CA LEU A 50 21.97 -22.85 0.58
C LEU A 50 23.48 -23.13 0.56
N GLU A 51 24.02 -23.47 -0.59
CA GLU A 51 25.46 -23.71 -0.74
C GLU A 51 26.27 -22.41 -0.61
N GLU A 52 25.82 -21.33 -1.26
CA GLU A 52 26.48 -20.03 -1.17
C GLU A 52 26.44 -19.43 0.24
N ALA A 53 25.33 -19.63 0.98
CA ALA A 53 25.21 -19.18 2.37
C ALA A 53 26.20 -19.88 3.32
N ARG A 54 26.75 -21.02 2.94
CA ARG A 54 27.78 -21.77 3.72
C ARG A 54 29.19 -21.32 3.40
N THR A 55 29.35 -20.51 2.35
CA THR A 55 30.70 -20.06 1.91
C THR A 55 31.07 -18.76 2.62
N PRO A 56 32.18 -18.69 3.37
CA PRO A 56 32.60 -17.47 4.04
C PRO A 56 32.76 -16.28 3.09
N PRO A 57 32.60 -15.03 3.57
CA PRO A 57 32.84 -13.85 2.76
C PRO A 57 34.27 -13.73 2.28
N PHE A 58 34.49 -13.04 1.18
CA PHE A 58 35.80 -12.65 0.72
C PHE A 58 36.10 -11.20 1.14
N GLY A 59 37.25 -10.93 1.68
CA GLY A 59 37.65 -9.59 2.11
C GLY A 59 36.92 -9.12 3.37
N ALA A 60 36.44 -7.91 3.39
CA ALA A 60 35.73 -7.29 4.48
C ALA A 60 34.20 -7.43 4.37
N GLY A 61 33.50 -7.22 5.49
CA GLY A 61 32.04 -7.33 5.58
C GLY A 61 31.55 -8.78 5.70
N ALA A 62 30.23 -8.93 5.54
CA ALA A 62 29.58 -10.24 5.54
C ALA A 62 29.21 -10.68 4.11
N ARG A 63 29.00 -11.98 3.93
CA ARG A 63 28.33 -12.51 2.75
C ARG A 63 26.82 -12.48 2.99
N LEU A 64 26.06 -12.02 2.01
CA LEU A 64 24.61 -12.03 2.05
C LEU A 64 24.05 -12.74 0.82
N VAL A 65 23.21 -13.75 1.05
CA VAL A 65 22.49 -14.47 0.03
C VAL A 65 21.00 -14.16 0.18
N LEU A 66 20.43 -13.47 -0.81
CA LEU A 66 19.02 -13.12 -0.87
C LEU A 66 18.29 -14.07 -1.82
N LEU A 67 17.41 -14.91 -1.27
CA LEU A 67 16.55 -15.79 -2.05
C LEU A 67 15.14 -15.21 -2.11
N GLN A 68 14.82 -14.60 -3.25
CA GLN A 68 13.47 -14.12 -3.55
C GLN A 68 12.54 -15.31 -3.83
N ARG A 69 11.23 -15.17 -3.56
CA ARG A 69 10.23 -16.21 -3.79
C ARG A 69 10.62 -17.59 -3.24
N SER A 70 11.14 -17.58 -2.01
CA SER A 70 11.66 -18.76 -1.34
C SER A 70 10.64 -19.92 -1.28
N PRO A 71 10.96 -21.12 -1.75
CA PRO A 71 10.06 -22.27 -1.74
C PRO A 71 9.96 -22.95 -0.38
N PHE A 72 10.85 -22.63 0.56
CA PHE A 72 11.02 -23.39 1.81
C PHE A 72 9.86 -23.26 2.80
N CYS A 73 8.98 -22.27 2.62
CA CYS A 73 7.81 -22.05 3.48
C CYS A 73 6.48 -22.45 2.81
N SER A 74 6.54 -23.07 1.64
CA SER A 74 5.40 -23.56 0.85
C SER A 74 5.51 -25.07 0.60
N PRO A 75 4.41 -25.76 0.31
CA PRO A 75 4.46 -27.18 -0.07
C PRO A 75 5.36 -27.39 -1.28
N GLY A 76 6.27 -28.35 -1.18
CA GLY A 76 7.25 -28.63 -2.22
C GLY A 76 7.92 -30.01 -2.02
N PRO A 77 8.94 -30.35 -2.85
CA PRO A 77 9.67 -31.60 -2.74
C PRO A 77 10.30 -31.79 -1.37
N ALA A 78 10.22 -33.01 -0.83
CA ALA A 78 10.81 -33.33 0.48
C ALA A 78 12.33 -33.11 0.52
N GLU A 79 13.03 -33.31 -0.60
CA GLU A 79 14.46 -33.10 -0.73
C GLU A 79 14.87 -31.64 -0.40
N LEU A 80 14.07 -30.63 -0.80
CA LEU A 80 14.33 -29.24 -0.46
C LEU A 80 14.30 -28.98 1.05
N ALA A 81 13.32 -29.59 1.75
CA ALA A 81 13.23 -29.46 3.19
C ALA A 81 14.41 -30.10 3.91
N GLU A 82 14.87 -31.26 3.47
CA GLU A 82 16.02 -31.97 4.05
C GLU A 82 17.34 -31.20 3.80
N ARG A 83 17.51 -30.66 2.59
CA ARG A 83 18.68 -29.83 2.25
C ARG A 83 18.71 -28.56 3.08
N LEU A 84 17.56 -27.89 3.25
CA LEU A 84 17.47 -26.73 4.13
C LEU A 84 17.87 -27.09 5.56
N GLU A 85 17.23 -28.10 6.18
CA GLU A 85 17.48 -28.49 7.57
C GLU A 85 18.98 -28.78 7.81
N THR A 86 19.62 -29.47 6.88
CA THR A 86 21.06 -29.76 6.97
C THR A 86 21.90 -28.49 6.84
N SER A 87 21.54 -27.58 5.95
CA SER A 87 22.30 -26.34 5.67
C SER A 87 22.21 -25.33 6.81
N LEU A 88 21.05 -25.22 7.51
CA LEU A 88 20.85 -24.20 8.55
C LEU A 88 21.92 -24.24 9.67
N THR A 89 22.41 -25.42 10.02
CA THR A 89 23.43 -25.58 11.06
C THR A 89 24.86 -25.32 10.58
N LEU A 90 25.07 -25.21 9.27
CA LEU A 90 26.36 -25.05 8.63
C LEU A 90 26.64 -23.62 8.17
N ILE A 91 25.66 -22.71 8.30
CA ILE A 91 25.80 -21.30 7.89
C ILE A 91 26.67 -20.59 8.94
N PRO A 92 27.85 -20.04 8.57
CA PRO A 92 28.71 -19.30 9.47
C PRO A 92 28.05 -18.00 9.93
N GLU A 93 28.45 -17.47 11.10
CA GLU A 93 27.94 -16.17 11.59
C GLU A 93 28.29 -14.98 10.69
N THR A 94 29.32 -15.12 9.86
CA THR A 94 29.72 -14.13 8.85
C THR A 94 28.90 -14.17 7.56
N CYS A 95 27.96 -15.12 7.45
CA CYS A 95 27.09 -15.30 6.30
C CYS A 95 25.64 -15.05 6.69
N HIS A 96 24.91 -14.33 5.87
CA HIS A 96 23.49 -14.04 6.08
C HIS A 96 22.66 -14.64 4.95
N LEU A 97 21.67 -15.47 5.31
CA LEU A 97 20.68 -16.00 4.38
C LEU A 97 19.35 -15.31 4.62
N VAL A 98 18.88 -14.57 3.61
CA VAL A 98 17.60 -13.87 3.64
C VAL A 98 16.61 -14.61 2.72
N LEU A 99 15.63 -15.23 3.34
CA LEU A 99 14.55 -15.96 2.65
C LEU A 99 13.32 -15.07 2.55
N VAL A 100 12.92 -14.71 1.34
CA VAL A 100 11.75 -13.86 1.08
C VAL A 100 10.61 -14.70 0.53
N SER A 101 9.51 -14.78 1.28
CA SER A 101 8.30 -15.53 0.91
C SER A 101 7.14 -14.56 0.62
N PRO A 102 6.40 -14.70 -0.51
CA PRO A 102 5.28 -13.81 -0.82
C PRO A 102 4.06 -14.03 0.08
N GLY A 103 3.97 -15.17 0.74
CA GLY A 103 2.82 -15.54 1.56
C GLY A 103 3.21 -15.97 2.97
N LYS A 104 2.18 -16.19 3.79
CA LYS A 104 2.36 -16.69 5.16
C LYS A 104 2.99 -18.08 5.16
N PRO A 105 4.09 -18.30 5.91
CA PRO A 105 4.72 -19.60 6.03
C PRO A 105 3.77 -20.68 6.55
N ASP A 106 3.70 -21.84 5.88
CA ASP A 106 2.90 -22.97 6.33
C ASP A 106 3.54 -23.62 7.58
N ALA A 107 2.95 -23.37 8.73
CA ALA A 107 3.46 -23.84 10.02
C ALA A 107 3.48 -25.38 10.19
N ARG A 108 2.84 -26.14 9.28
CA ARG A 108 2.82 -27.61 9.31
C ARG A 108 4.10 -28.19 8.74
N LEU A 109 4.78 -27.47 7.84
CA LEU A 109 5.96 -27.94 7.15
C LEU A 109 7.16 -28.07 8.10
N ARG A 110 7.96 -29.12 7.87
CA ARG A 110 9.22 -29.34 8.61
C ARG A 110 10.21 -28.20 8.39
N SER A 111 10.37 -27.75 7.16
CA SER A 111 11.23 -26.64 6.77
C SER A 111 10.86 -25.34 7.52
N THR A 112 9.56 -25.00 7.58
CA THR A 112 9.10 -23.83 8.33
C THR A 112 9.39 -23.97 9.83
N LYS A 113 9.17 -25.14 10.40
CA LYS A 113 9.47 -25.41 11.81
C LYS A 113 10.98 -25.33 12.11
N ALA A 114 11.82 -25.77 11.20
CA ALA A 114 13.26 -25.68 11.33
C ALA A 114 13.72 -24.21 11.24
N LEU A 115 13.23 -23.45 10.26
CA LEU A 115 13.53 -22.02 10.11
C LEU A 115 13.16 -21.21 11.36
N ARG A 116 11.97 -21.41 11.91
CA ARG A 116 11.48 -20.67 13.09
C ARG A 116 12.31 -20.86 14.35
N LYS A 117 13.13 -21.90 14.41
CA LYS A 117 14.05 -22.12 15.55
C LYS A 117 15.30 -21.25 15.49
N VAL A 118 15.71 -20.84 14.27
CA VAL A 118 17.04 -20.24 14.03
C VAL A 118 16.99 -18.95 13.24
N ALA A 119 15.84 -18.58 12.68
CA ALA A 119 15.68 -17.38 11.85
C ALA A 119 15.04 -16.24 12.63
N GLU A 120 15.46 -15.02 12.31
CA GLU A 120 14.71 -13.80 12.62
C GLU A 120 13.55 -13.69 11.65
N GLU A 121 12.32 -13.91 12.14
CA GLU A 121 11.10 -13.84 11.33
C GLU A 121 10.50 -12.42 11.38
N LYS A 122 10.29 -11.81 10.21
CA LYS A 122 9.58 -10.54 10.05
C LYS A 122 8.41 -10.67 9.08
N SER A 123 7.26 -10.17 9.48
CA SER A 123 6.07 -10.14 8.63
C SER A 123 5.83 -8.73 8.09
N PHE A 124 5.48 -8.65 6.81
CA PHE A 124 5.18 -7.42 6.10
C PHE A 124 3.78 -7.55 5.50
N LEU A 125 2.78 -7.13 6.27
CA LEU A 125 1.38 -7.25 5.90
C LEU A 125 0.80 -5.90 5.53
N LEU A 126 0.06 -5.85 4.44
CA LEU A 126 -0.73 -4.70 4.05
C LEU A 126 -2.04 -4.67 4.86
N PRO A 127 -2.47 -3.49 5.30
CA PRO A 127 -3.79 -3.33 5.88
C PRO A 127 -4.86 -3.60 4.82
N ALA A 128 -5.99 -4.12 5.24
CA ALA A 128 -7.13 -4.28 4.35
C ALA A 128 -7.62 -2.92 3.83
N ILE A 129 -8.24 -2.91 2.64
CA ILE A 129 -8.71 -1.67 1.99
C ILE A 129 -9.69 -0.88 2.89
N TRP A 130 -10.42 -1.58 3.75
CA TRP A 130 -11.40 -0.99 4.70
C TRP A 130 -10.81 -0.69 6.09
N ASP A 131 -9.54 -1.02 6.33
CA ASP A 131 -8.86 -0.81 7.60
C ASP A 131 -8.10 0.54 7.58
N GLY A 132 -8.84 1.61 7.85
CA GLY A 132 -8.27 2.95 7.82
C GLY A 132 -7.25 3.20 8.93
N GLU A 133 -7.40 2.62 10.11
CA GLU A 133 -6.39 2.73 11.18
C GLU A 133 -5.10 2.02 10.75
N GLY A 134 -5.20 0.81 10.22
CA GLY A 134 -4.05 0.09 9.69
C GLY A 134 -3.36 0.82 8.53
N GLN A 135 -4.10 1.56 7.69
CA GLN A 135 -3.50 2.40 6.64
C GLN A 135 -2.73 3.59 7.22
N VAL A 136 -3.24 4.23 8.26
CA VAL A 136 -2.51 5.30 8.99
C VAL A 136 -1.25 4.75 9.65
N ASP A 137 -1.34 3.57 10.27
CA ASP A 137 -0.18 2.88 10.86
C ASP A 137 0.86 2.50 9.79
N LEU A 138 0.43 2.09 8.59
CA LEU A 138 1.32 1.83 7.45
C LEU A 138 2.08 3.10 7.07
N VAL A 139 1.40 4.25 6.97
CA VAL A 139 2.01 5.54 6.67
C VAL A 139 3.06 5.91 7.72
N GLN A 140 2.70 5.80 9.01
CA GLN A 140 3.60 6.17 10.12
C GLN A 140 4.84 5.27 10.16
N ARG A 141 4.67 3.95 9.97
CA ARG A 141 5.79 3.00 9.92
C ARG A 141 6.72 3.27 8.74
N THR A 142 6.15 3.47 7.55
CA THR A 142 6.96 3.76 6.35
C THR A 142 7.72 5.07 6.49
N ALA A 143 7.10 6.10 7.06
CA ALA A 143 7.78 7.37 7.33
C ALA A 143 8.92 7.21 8.36
N ALA A 144 8.70 6.45 9.43
CA ALA A 144 9.73 6.17 10.44
C ALA A 144 10.91 5.38 9.84
N GLU A 145 10.66 4.39 8.96
CA GLU A 145 11.69 3.65 8.22
C GLU A 145 12.55 4.59 7.35
N LEU A 146 11.94 5.63 6.77
CA LEU A 146 12.62 6.65 5.97
C LEU A 146 13.21 7.81 6.81
N GLY A 147 13.10 7.74 8.14
CA GLY A 147 13.59 8.78 9.05
C GLY A 147 12.81 10.09 9.00
N LEU A 148 11.56 10.06 8.53
CA LEU A 148 10.70 11.22 8.34
C LEU A 148 9.75 11.41 9.53
N ARG A 149 9.43 12.67 9.83
CA ARG A 149 8.42 13.03 10.81
C ARG A 149 7.19 13.58 10.10
N LEU A 150 6.01 13.10 10.51
CA LEU A 150 4.71 13.53 9.99
C LEU A 150 3.87 14.14 11.10
N GLU A 151 3.10 15.17 10.77
CA GLU A 151 1.97 15.56 11.60
C GLU A 151 0.86 14.49 11.54
N PRO A 152 0.08 14.28 12.61
CA PRO A 152 -1.01 13.30 12.59
C PRO A 152 -1.99 13.52 11.43
N ALA A 153 -2.35 14.77 11.14
CA ALA A 153 -3.23 15.12 10.03
C ALA A 153 -2.61 14.80 8.65
N ALA A 154 -1.27 14.88 8.51
CA ALA A 154 -0.58 14.52 7.29
C ALA A 154 -0.59 13.00 7.07
N ALA A 155 -0.44 12.20 8.14
CA ALA A 155 -0.52 10.75 8.06
C ALA A 155 -1.93 10.29 7.64
N GLU A 156 -2.99 10.90 8.21
CA GLU A 156 -4.37 10.65 7.82
C GLU A 156 -4.63 11.01 6.34
N ALA A 157 -4.15 12.18 5.89
CA ALA A 157 -4.28 12.62 4.50
C ALA A 157 -3.57 11.69 3.51
N LEU A 158 -2.37 11.21 3.85
CA LEU A 158 -1.63 10.23 3.05
C LEU A 158 -2.34 8.87 3.00
N ALA A 159 -2.83 8.38 4.13
CA ALA A 159 -3.59 7.13 4.18
C ALA A 159 -4.84 7.19 3.31
N GLU A 160 -5.55 8.32 3.33
CA GLU A 160 -6.71 8.54 2.48
C GLU A 160 -6.35 8.63 0.98
N ALA A 161 -5.24 9.31 0.66
CA ALA A 161 -4.82 9.53 -0.72
C ALA A 161 -4.24 8.29 -1.40
N ILE A 162 -3.62 7.39 -0.64
CA ILE A 162 -2.80 6.28 -1.15
C ILE A 162 -3.40 4.92 -0.79
N GLY A 163 -4.02 4.81 0.40
CA GLY A 163 -4.53 3.53 0.91
C GLY A 163 -3.41 2.56 1.26
N SER A 164 -3.52 1.31 0.78
CA SER A 164 -2.58 0.22 1.08
C SER A 164 -1.46 0.03 0.03
N ASP A 165 -1.25 1.00 -0.86
CA ASP A 165 -0.16 0.95 -1.85
C ASP A 165 1.17 1.42 -1.22
N SER A 166 1.90 0.50 -0.60
CA SER A 166 3.15 0.79 0.11
C SER A 166 4.30 1.25 -0.79
N ALA A 167 4.31 0.85 -2.07
CA ALA A 167 5.32 1.28 -3.03
C ALA A 167 5.10 2.76 -3.39
N ARG A 168 3.87 3.12 -3.72
CA ARG A 168 3.49 4.51 -3.97
C ARG A 168 3.69 5.37 -2.73
N LEU A 169 3.31 4.86 -1.55
CA LEU A 169 3.50 5.56 -0.29
C LEU A 169 4.96 5.95 -0.04
N ALA A 170 5.90 5.02 -0.24
CA ALA A 170 7.32 5.30 -0.08
C ALA A 170 7.79 6.40 -1.05
N SER A 171 7.42 6.30 -2.34
CA SER A 171 7.79 7.30 -3.35
C SER A 171 7.21 8.70 -3.03
N GLU A 172 5.97 8.77 -2.55
CA GLU A 172 5.35 10.04 -2.17
C GLU A 172 6.00 10.64 -0.91
N LEU A 173 6.37 9.80 0.06
CA LEU A 173 7.09 10.24 1.26
C LEU A 173 8.50 10.76 0.92
N GLU A 174 9.23 10.10 0.02
CA GLU A 174 10.53 10.58 -0.46
C GLU A 174 10.39 11.92 -1.16
N LYS A 175 9.39 12.10 -2.01
CA LYS A 175 9.10 13.39 -2.67
C LYS A 175 8.76 14.49 -1.65
N LEU A 176 7.95 14.20 -0.64
CA LEU A 176 7.63 15.14 0.43
C LEU A 176 8.86 15.49 1.28
N ALA A 177 9.77 14.54 1.50
CA ALA A 177 11.03 14.79 2.18
C ALA A 177 11.91 15.80 1.44
N LEU A 178 12.02 15.66 0.11
CA LEU A 178 12.76 16.63 -0.72
C LEU A 178 12.18 18.05 -0.61
N HIS A 179 10.86 18.16 -0.54
CA HIS A 179 10.20 19.46 -0.35
C HIS A 179 10.46 20.04 1.05
N ALA A 180 10.44 19.23 2.09
CA ALA A 180 10.67 19.64 3.48
C ALA A 180 12.13 20.08 3.73
N THR A 181 13.10 19.48 3.02
CA THR A 181 14.54 19.83 3.15
C THR A 181 14.93 21.10 2.42
N ALA A 182 14.07 21.66 1.58
CA ALA A 182 14.32 22.93 0.89
C ALA A 182 14.32 24.15 1.82
N SER A 183 14.06 24.01 3.12
CA SER A 183 14.19 25.05 4.13
C SER A 183 15.62 25.10 4.70
N GLU A 184 16.33 26.17 4.44
CA GLU A 184 17.80 26.34 4.55
C GLU A 184 18.44 26.29 5.94
N SER A 185 17.76 26.03 7.06
CA SER A 185 18.43 26.03 8.38
C SER A 185 17.67 25.26 9.45
N GLY A 186 18.08 24.04 9.73
CA GLY A 186 17.61 23.29 10.90
C GLY A 186 17.31 21.80 10.60
N PRO A 187 16.93 21.03 11.62
CA PRO A 187 16.45 19.68 11.41
C PRO A 187 15.19 19.72 10.51
N PRO A 188 14.99 18.72 9.61
CA PRO A 188 13.87 18.72 8.69
C PRO A 188 12.56 18.91 9.45
N ALA A 189 11.75 19.87 9.00
CA ALA A 189 10.44 20.14 9.57
C ALA A 189 9.51 18.91 9.38
N PRO A 190 8.56 18.66 10.27
CA PRO A 190 7.58 17.61 10.06
C PRO A 190 6.75 17.93 8.81
N ILE A 191 6.43 16.89 8.06
CA ILE A 191 5.56 16.96 6.88
C ILE A 191 4.16 17.33 7.35
N THR A 192 3.59 18.39 6.80
CA THR A 192 2.28 18.92 7.17
C THR A 192 1.18 18.40 6.25
N ALA A 193 -0.07 18.46 6.70
CA ALA A 193 -1.23 18.13 5.86
C ALA A 193 -1.32 19.03 4.60
N ALA A 194 -0.97 20.31 4.74
CA ALA A 194 -0.94 21.24 3.59
C ALA A 194 0.08 20.84 2.53
N ALA A 195 1.26 20.33 2.93
CA ALA A 195 2.26 19.82 1.99
C ALA A 195 1.74 18.55 1.27
N VAL A 196 1.04 17.67 1.98
CA VAL A 196 0.40 16.49 1.38
C VAL A 196 -0.66 16.90 0.37
N GLU A 197 -1.54 17.83 0.71
CA GLU A 197 -2.55 18.35 -0.21
C GLU A 197 -1.94 18.99 -1.47
N ALA A 198 -0.86 19.75 -1.32
CA ALA A 198 -0.21 20.42 -2.44
C ALA A 198 0.53 19.44 -3.38
N LEU A 199 1.19 18.40 -2.83
CA LEU A 199 2.12 17.58 -3.60
C LEU A 199 1.61 16.16 -3.90
N VAL A 200 0.79 15.59 -3.03
CA VAL A 200 0.25 14.22 -3.14
C VAL A 200 -1.25 14.24 -3.42
N GLY A 201 -1.96 15.16 -2.76
CA GLY A 201 -3.42 15.28 -2.81
C GLY A 201 -3.98 15.79 -4.14
N GLY A 202 -3.15 16.35 -5.01
CA GLY A 202 -3.61 16.95 -6.27
C GLY A 202 -4.38 16.02 -7.19
N ARG A 203 -4.16 14.69 -7.09
CA ARG A 203 -4.87 13.70 -7.91
C ARG A 203 -6.08 13.08 -7.22
N SER A 204 -5.94 12.66 -5.94
CA SER A 204 -7.09 12.07 -5.21
C SER A 204 -8.07 13.14 -4.74
N THR A 205 -7.59 14.31 -4.29
CA THR A 205 -8.43 15.46 -3.93
C THR A 205 -9.25 15.94 -5.12
N SER A 206 -8.69 15.89 -6.33
CA SER A 206 -9.42 16.24 -7.55
C SER A 206 -10.48 15.20 -7.92
N ALA A 207 -10.24 13.91 -7.73
CA ALA A 207 -11.26 12.87 -7.93
C ALA A 207 -12.39 13.00 -6.90
N LEU A 208 -12.07 13.30 -5.63
CA LEU A 208 -13.08 13.59 -4.61
C LEU A 208 -13.91 14.83 -4.96
N ALA A 209 -13.28 15.85 -5.53
CA ALA A 209 -13.97 17.06 -5.99
C ALA A 209 -14.94 16.79 -7.16
N VAL A 210 -14.67 15.78 -8.00
CA VAL A 210 -15.65 15.28 -9.00
C VAL A 210 -16.87 14.72 -8.28
N GLY A 211 -16.67 13.90 -7.25
CA GLY A 211 -17.76 13.33 -6.45
C GLY A 211 -18.57 14.40 -5.72
N ASP A 212 -17.91 15.41 -5.14
CA ASP A 212 -18.60 16.53 -4.49
C ASP A 212 -19.46 17.31 -5.47
N ALA A 213 -19.00 17.53 -6.71
CA ALA A 213 -19.78 18.15 -7.77
C ALA A 213 -20.99 17.29 -8.17
N LEU A 214 -20.82 15.96 -8.28
CA LEU A 214 -21.92 15.02 -8.52
C LEU A 214 -22.96 15.05 -7.39
N LEU A 215 -22.51 15.03 -6.14
CA LEU A 215 -23.40 15.12 -4.97
C LEU A 215 -24.19 16.43 -4.97
N ALA A 216 -23.55 17.52 -5.40
CA ALA A 216 -24.21 18.83 -5.54
C ALA A 216 -25.18 18.93 -6.73
N GLY A 217 -25.22 17.93 -7.61
CA GLY A 217 -26.03 17.95 -8.85
C GLY A 217 -25.42 18.81 -9.96
N GLN A 218 -24.12 19.11 -9.87
CA GLN A 218 -23.37 19.95 -10.81
C GLN A 218 -22.67 19.07 -11.87
N GLY A 219 -23.42 18.37 -12.70
CA GLY A 219 -22.90 17.41 -13.67
C GLY A 219 -21.88 18.01 -14.64
N ALA A 220 -22.09 19.22 -15.15
CA ALA A 220 -21.14 19.90 -16.04
C ALA A 220 -19.79 20.18 -15.34
N GLU A 221 -19.83 20.58 -14.07
CA GLU A 221 -18.62 20.80 -13.26
C GLU A 221 -17.89 19.49 -12.97
N ALA A 222 -18.64 18.41 -12.69
CA ALA A 222 -18.06 17.08 -12.48
C ALA A 222 -17.32 16.59 -13.73
N ILE A 223 -17.90 16.80 -14.93
CA ILE A 223 -17.27 16.46 -16.21
C ILE A 223 -16.01 17.28 -16.43
N ALA A 224 -16.08 18.61 -16.25
CA ALA A 224 -14.91 19.47 -16.43
C ALA A 224 -13.73 19.05 -15.52
N ARG A 225 -14.02 18.67 -14.28
CA ARG A 225 -13.03 18.16 -13.34
C ARG A 225 -12.48 16.79 -13.73
N ALA A 226 -13.34 15.88 -14.24
CA ALA A 226 -12.91 14.58 -14.75
C ALA A 226 -12.02 14.74 -15.99
N ASP A 227 -12.39 15.60 -16.94
CA ASP A 227 -11.58 15.92 -18.12
C ASP A 227 -10.21 16.49 -17.74
N ALA A 228 -10.13 17.37 -16.72
CA ALA A 228 -8.85 17.90 -16.21
C ALA A 228 -7.97 16.80 -15.61
N LEU A 229 -8.55 15.81 -14.92
CA LEU A 229 -7.81 14.66 -14.41
C LEU A 229 -7.28 13.76 -15.53
N LEU A 230 -8.09 13.49 -16.55
CA LEU A 230 -7.68 12.74 -17.73
C LEU A 230 -6.55 13.45 -18.49
N ALA A 231 -6.63 14.78 -18.65
CA ALA A 231 -5.58 15.59 -19.25
C ALA A 231 -4.26 15.56 -18.43
N ALA A 232 -4.36 15.37 -17.11
CA ALA A 232 -3.21 15.14 -16.23
C ALA A 232 -2.72 13.67 -16.22
N ASN A 233 -3.17 12.84 -17.17
CA ASN A 233 -2.87 11.41 -17.29
C ASN A 233 -3.30 10.56 -16.07
N GLU A 234 -4.34 10.99 -15.33
CA GLU A 234 -4.91 10.12 -14.29
C GLU A 234 -5.69 8.99 -14.95
N PRO A 235 -5.43 7.72 -14.62
CA PRO A 235 -6.18 6.60 -15.19
C PRO A 235 -7.67 6.68 -14.89
N ALA A 236 -8.53 6.60 -15.89
CA ALA A 236 -9.98 6.73 -15.75
C ALA A 236 -10.57 5.75 -14.71
N LEU A 237 -10.11 4.48 -14.70
CA LEU A 237 -10.57 3.50 -13.71
C LEU A 237 -10.17 3.86 -12.27
N ARG A 238 -9.07 4.62 -12.07
CA ARG A 238 -8.71 5.11 -10.75
C ARG A 238 -9.63 6.22 -10.28
N ILE A 239 -10.02 7.13 -11.19
CA ILE A 239 -11.04 8.16 -10.91
C ILE A 239 -12.34 7.48 -10.47
N VAL A 240 -12.82 6.50 -11.25
CA VAL A 240 -14.04 5.74 -10.94
C VAL A 240 -13.95 5.01 -9.60
N ALA A 241 -12.82 4.38 -9.29
CA ALA A 241 -12.61 3.70 -8.01
C ALA A 241 -12.69 4.68 -6.81
N ALA A 242 -12.11 5.88 -6.94
CA ALA A 242 -12.20 6.93 -5.93
C ALA A 242 -13.64 7.41 -5.73
N LEU A 243 -14.38 7.66 -6.82
CA LEU A 243 -15.80 8.04 -6.79
C LEU A 243 -16.66 6.96 -6.15
N THR A 244 -16.46 5.70 -6.52
CA THR A 244 -17.18 4.56 -5.93
C THR A 244 -16.97 4.49 -4.43
N SER A 245 -15.72 4.63 -3.96
CA SER A 245 -15.39 4.63 -2.54
C SER A 245 -16.06 5.79 -1.80
N GLN A 246 -16.00 7.00 -2.35
CA GLN A 246 -16.59 8.20 -1.76
C GLN A 246 -18.13 8.08 -1.65
N ILE A 247 -18.80 7.68 -2.72
CA ILE A 247 -20.28 7.55 -2.75
C ILE A 247 -20.73 6.43 -1.80
N ARG A 248 -20.02 5.29 -1.74
CA ARG A 248 -20.30 4.23 -0.79
C ARG A 248 -20.14 4.71 0.65
N GLY A 249 -19.10 5.50 0.95
CA GLY A 249 -18.92 6.12 2.25
C GLY A 249 -20.12 7.02 2.62
N TRP A 250 -20.57 7.88 1.73
CA TRP A 250 -21.76 8.71 1.93
C TRP A 250 -23.03 7.87 2.14
N LEU A 251 -23.20 6.81 1.36
CA LEU A 251 -24.35 5.92 1.48
C LEU A 251 -24.39 5.25 2.87
N TRP A 252 -23.26 4.73 3.36
CA TRP A 252 -23.18 4.16 4.71
C TRP A 252 -23.52 5.18 5.81
N VAL A 253 -22.95 6.39 5.70
CA VAL A 253 -23.27 7.47 6.67
C VAL A 253 -24.76 7.79 6.63
N SER A 254 -25.35 7.94 5.44
CA SER A 254 -26.77 8.28 5.31
C SER A 254 -27.69 7.17 5.83
N LEU A 255 -27.38 5.90 5.57
CA LEU A 255 -28.19 4.76 6.04
C LEU A 255 -28.14 4.59 7.55
N LEU A 256 -26.94 4.69 8.14
CA LEU A 256 -26.78 4.55 9.61
C LEU A 256 -27.40 5.73 10.35
N GLU A 257 -27.34 6.95 9.78
CA GLU A 257 -28.01 8.11 10.35
C GLU A 257 -29.54 7.93 10.33
N GLN A 258 -30.11 7.34 9.26
CA GLN A 258 -31.54 6.99 9.24
C GLN A 258 -31.94 5.91 10.26
N GLN A 259 -31.01 5.03 10.59
CA GLN A 259 -31.19 4.02 11.66
C GLN A 259 -31.03 4.60 13.07
N GLY A 260 -30.65 5.88 13.19
CA GLY A 260 -30.46 6.56 14.46
C GLY A 260 -29.08 6.36 15.08
N GLU A 261 -28.10 5.79 14.35
CA GLU A 261 -26.74 5.63 14.85
C GLU A 261 -26.03 6.97 14.98
N GLN A 262 -25.64 7.34 16.21
CA GLN A 262 -24.99 8.60 16.52
C GLN A 262 -23.49 8.47 16.74
N ASP A 263 -23.00 7.28 17.08
CA ASP A 263 -21.58 7.05 17.33
C ASP A 263 -20.76 7.16 16.04
N THR A 264 -19.94 8.21 15.99
CA THR A 264 -19.08 8.48 14.83
C THR A 264 -18.03 7.41 14.59
N ALA A 265 -17.59 6.69 15.62
CA ALA A 265 -16.62 5.60 15.47
C ALA A 265 -17.27 4.38 14.82
N VAL A 266 -18.50 4.03 15.22
CA VAL A 266 -19.28 2.95 14.61
C VAL A 266 -19.56 3.26 13.14
N VAL A 267 -20.02 4.49 12.85
CA VAL A 267 -20.31 4.94 11.49
C VAL A 267 -19.05 4.94 10.62
N ALA A 268 -17.94 5.47 11.13
CA ALA A 268 -16.67 5.52 10.42
C ALA A 268 -16.18 4.11 10.07
N LYS A 269 -16.22 3.17 11.01
CA LYS A 269 -15.85 1.78 10.80
C LYS A 269 -16.70 1.11 9.71
N ALA A 270 -18.01 1.30 9.74
CA ALA A 270 -18.92 0.74 8.73
C ALA A 270 -18.71 1.37 7.34
N ALA A 271 -18.42 2.68 7.29
CA ALA A 271 -18.17 3.41 6.05
C ALA A 271 -16.74 3.20 5.50
N GLY A 272 -15.84 2.52 6.23
CA GLY A 272 -14.44 2.34 5.86
C GLY A 272 -13.62 3.63 5.93
N ILE A 273 -13.96 4.52 6.87
CA ILE A 273 -13.34 5.84 7.03
C ILE A 273 -12.41 5.82 8.25
N ALA A 274 -11.12 6.11 8.00
CA ALA A 274 -10.09 6.07 9.03
C ALA A 274 -10.34 7.09 10.17
N ASN A 275 -10.73 8.31 9.80
CA ASN A 275 -10.91 9.39 10.78
C ASN A 275 -12.38 9.60 11.13
N PRO A 276 -12.85 9.23 12.37
CA PRO A 276 -14.23 9.43 12.78
C PRO A 276 -14.69 10.90 12.73
N LYS A 277 -13.79 11.87 12.85
CA LYS A 277 -14.13 13.30 12.76
C LYS A 277 -14.66 13.68 11.38
N ARG A 278 -14.26 12.95 10.32
CA ARG A 278 -14.75 13.15 8.96
C ARG A 278 -16.26 12.91 8.83
N ILE A 279 -16.83 12.05 9.67
CA ILE A 279 -18.27 11.79 9.71
C ILE A 279 -19.08 13.08 9.94
N TYR A 280 -18.58 14.03 10.73
CA TYR A 280 -19.26 15.32 10.92
C TYR A 280 -19.33 16.14 9.62
N VAL A 281 -18.26 16.13 8.83
CA VAL A 281 -18.22 16.81 7.53
C VAL A 281 -19.17 16.14 6.56
N MET A 282 -19.14 14.80 6.48
CA MET A 282 -20.00 14.02 5.60
C MET A 282 -21.49 14.19 5.97
N ARG A 283 -21.84 14.17 7.24
CA ARG A 283 -23.20 14.46 7.70
C ARG A 283 -23.67 15.87 7.27
N LYS A 284 -22.77 16.86 7.29
CA LYS A 284 -23.07 18.21 6.80
C LYS A 284 -23.29 18.23 5.29
N GLN A 285 -22.47 17.51 4.51
CA GLN A 285 -22.62 17.38 3.05
C GLN A 285 -23.93 16.67 2.65
N LEU A 286 -24.35 15.69 3.45
CA LEU A 286 -25.55 14.86 3.20
C LEU A 286 -26.86 15.47 3.66
N ARG A 287 -26.85 16.64 4.30
CA ARG A 287 -28.07 17.30 4.75
C ARG A 287 -29.05 17.53 3.61
N GLY A 288 -30.28 17.04 3.76
CA GLY A 288 -31.32 17.12 2.75
C GLY A 288 -31.18 16.15 1.57
N ARG A 289 -30.18 15.25 1.58
CA ARG A 289 -30.00 14.22 0.57
C ARG A 289 -30.62 12.90 1.04
N ARG A 290 -31.31 12.21 0.16
CA ARG A 290 -31.87 10.88 0.43
C ARG A 290 -30.94 9.78 -0.02
N PRO A 291 -30.88 8.61 0.66
CA PRO A 291 -30.08 7.48 0.21
C PRO A 291 -30.35 7.05 -1.24
N GLY A 292 -31.59 7.20 -1.70
CA GLY A 292 -31.96 6.92 -3.10
C GLY A 292 -31.15 7.72 -4.13
N HIS A 293 -30.86 8.99 -3.84
CA HIS A 293 -30.01 9.82 -4.70
C HIS A 293 -28.56 9.27 -4.75
N LEU A 294 -28.02 8.84 -3.61
CA LEU A 294 -26.68 8.24 -3.54
C LEU A 294 -26.61 6.90 -4.29
N LEU A 295 -27.67 6.09 -4.24
CA LEU A 295 -27.78 4.87 -5.03
C LEU A 295 -27.80 5.17 -6.52
N THR A 296 -28.53 6.20 -6.97
CA THR A 296 -28.51 6.64 -8.37
C THR A 296 -27.11 7.05 -8.82
N LEU A 297 -26.41 7.86 -8.03
CA LEU A 297 -25.01 8.23 -8.31
C LEU A 297 -24.08 7.00 -8.38
N LEU A 298 -24.25 6.05 -7.46
CA LEU A 298 -23.46 4.83 -7.47
C LEU A 298 -23.72 3.99 -8.72
N THR A 299 -24.98 3.91 -9.18
CA THR A 299 -25.34 3.22 -10.43
C THR A 299 -24.72 3.91 -11.63
N GLN A 300 -24.76 5.24 -11.72
CA GLN A 300 -24.12 6.01 -12.79
C GLN A 300 -22.62 5.76 -12.86
N VAL A 301 -21.92 5.79 -11.72
CA VAL A 301 -20.48 5.50 -11.65
C VAL A 301 -20.17 4.06 -12.06
N LEU A 302 -21.03 3.09 -11.70
CA LEU A 302 -20.91 1.69 -12.13
C LEU A 302 -21.09 1.51 -13.64
N GLU A 303 -22.02 2.26 -14.25
CA GLU A 303 -22.22 2.27 -15.70
C GLU A 303 -20.99 2.83 -16.43
N VAL A 304 -20.40 3.92 -15.92
CA VAL A 304 -19.11 4.45 -16.42
C VAL A 304 -18.01 3.42 -16.32
N GLU A 305 -17.89 2.73 -15.17
CA GLU A 305 -16.91 1.66 -15.00
C GLU A 305 -17.08 0.54 -16.04
N ALA A 306 -18.32 0.11 -16.24
CA ALA A 306 -18.65 -0.93 -17.20
C ALA A 306 -18.36 -0.49 -18.65
N ALA A 307 -18.61 0.78 -19.00
CA ALA A 307 -18.28 1.34 -20.31
C ALA A 307 -16.76 1.36 -20.55
N LEU A 308 -15.99 1.85 -19.58
CA LEU A 308 -14.52 1.87 -19.63
C LEU A 308 -13.90 0.48 -19.78
N LYS A 309 -14.42 -0.50 -19.05
CA LYS A 309 -13.96 -1.91 -19.14
C LYS A 309 -14.31 -2.56 -20.48
N ARG A 310 -15.30 -2.04 -21.19
CA ARG A 310 -15.65 -2.45 -22.57
C ARG A 310 -14.89 -1.69 -23.65
N GLY A 311 -13.99 -0.76 -23.25
CA GLY A 311 -13.14 -0.02 -24.17
C GLY A 311 -13.72 1.31 -24.65
N ALA A 312 -14.71 1.87 -23.96
CA ALA A 312 -15.21 3.22 -24.26
C ALA A 312 -14.11 4.26 -24.03
N GLU A 313 -14.14 5.33 -24.83
CA GLU A 313 -13.25 6.48 -24.64
C GLU A 313 -13.55 7.16 -23.30
N PRO A 314 -12.54 7.43 -22.44
CA PRO A 314 -12.76 7.89 -21.08
C PRO A 314 -13.59 9.17 -20.96
N GLY A 315 -13.30 10.20 -21.76
CA GLY A 315 -14.04 11.45 -21.71
C GLY A 315 -15.51 11.30 -22.13
N GLU A 316 -15.79 10.45 -23.13
CA GLU A 316 -17.17 10.13 -23.55
C GLU A 316 -17.91 9.37 -22.45
N ALA A 317 -17.27 8.36 -21.86
CA ALA A 317 -17.88 7.57 -20.78
C ALA A 317 -18.28 8.42 -19.57
N PHE A 318 -17.44 9.39 -19.16
CA PHE A 318 -17.78 10.31 -18.08
C PHE A 318 -18.91 11.28 -18.47
N ARG A 319 -18.91 11.81 -19.71
CA ARG A 319 -19.99 12.70 -20.20
C ARG A 319 -21.32 11.97 -20.23
N ASP A 320 -21.37 10.78 -20.81
CA ASP A 320 -22.59 9.99 -20.89
C ASP A 320 -23.12 9.62 -19.51
N GLY A 321 -22.23 9.20 -18.58
CA GLY A 321 -22.62 8.80 -17.24
C GLY A 321 -23.06 9.96 -16.34
N PHE A 322 -22.50 11.15 -16.50
CA PHE A 322 -22.75 12.28 -15.59
C PHE A 322 -23.75 13.32 -16.12
N LEU A 323 -24.05 13.31 -17.42
CA LEU A 323 -25.08 14.18 -18.02
C LEU A 323 -26.48 13.61 -17.94
N VAL A 324 -26.64 12.32 -17.59
CA VAL A 324 -28.00 11.77 -17.39
C VAL A 324 -28.66 12.54 -16.25
N PRO A 325 -29.80 13.23 -16.48
CA PRO A 325 -30.47 13.94 -15.42
C PRO A 325 -30.88 12.91 -14.37
N GLY A 326 -30.17 12.91 -13.23
CA GLY A 326 -30.68 12.23 -12.07
C GLY A 326 -32.04 12.83 -11.80
N THR A 327 -33.10 12.04 -11.88
CA THR A 327 -34.47 12.45 -11.55
C THR A 327 -34.42 13.20 -10.23
N ALA A 328 -34.45 14.53 -10.33
CA ALA A 328 -34.68 15.40 -9.22
C ALA A 328 -36.09 15.10 -8.69
N ALA A 329 -36.18 14.47 -7.53
CA ALA A 329 -37.37 14.36 -6.73
C ALA A 329 -37.02 14.29 -5.25
#